data_d07b054aff10557eec9819d2bf1aea8d
#
_entry.id   d07b054aff10557eec9819d2bf1aea8d
#
_cell.length_a   1.000
_cell.length_b   1.000
_cell.length_c   1.000
_cell.angle_alpha   90.00
_cell.angle_beta   90.00
_cell.angle_gamma   90.00
#
_symmetry.space_group_name_H-M   'P 1'
#
loop_
_entity.id
_entity.type
_entity.pdbx_description
1 polymer ?
#
loop_
_entity_poly.entity_id
_entity_poly.type
_entity_poly.pdbx_seq_one_letter_code
_entity_poly.pdbx_strand_id
1 'polypeptide(L)'
;MTTSMTTPMTPHKTPHKTASPHTTIPSNTRATIMPCLRYRNAPAAIEWLCSTLGFEATLVVRNEDGTVAHAQLTFGNGMIMLGSVFDTEYGRLLKQPSETGRFVTQSSYLAVNDADKVHERVMDAGGEVVLPLQDEDYGGRGFTCRDPEGHVWSIGTYDPWAEAERPR
;
A
#
# COMPACT_ATOMS: atom_id res chain seq x y z
N MET A 1 -29.37 -37.41 17.90
CA MET A 1 -28.18 -36.75 17.28
C MET A 1 -28.69 -35.69 16.33
N THR A 2 -28.76 -34.46 16.79
CA THR A 2 -29.34 -33.33 16.03
C THR A 2 -28.18 -32.48 15.55
N THR A 3 -27.88 -32.52 14.25
CA THR A 3 -26.83 -31.74 13.61
C THR A 3 -27.38 -30.33 13.35
N SER A 4 -26.87 -29.36 14.09
CA SER A 4 -27.16 -27.93 13.88
C SER A 4 -26.35 -27.44 12.69
N MET A 5 -27.00 -27.09 11.59
CA MET A 5 -26.39 -26.40 10.44
C MET A 5 -26.31 -24.91 10.77
N THR A 6 -25.09 -24.41 10.95
CA THR A 6 -24.82 -22.98 11.07
C THR A 6 -24.74 -22.40 9.67
N THR A 7 -25.72 -21.56 9.32
CA THR A 7 -25.74 -20.80 8.05
C THR A 7 -24.64 -19.72 8.10
N PRO A 8 -23.80 -19.57 7.07
CA PRO A 8 -22.81 -18.48 7.04
C PRO A 8 -23.54 -17.14 6.89
N MET A 9 -23.25 -16.21 7.80
CA MET A 9 -23.72 -14.83 7.73
C MET A 9 -23.01 -14.12 6.58
N THR A 10 -23.77 -13.74 5.56
CA THR A 10 -23.32 -12.83 4.49
C THR A 10 -23.15 -11.43 5.10
N PRO A 11 -22.00 -10.76 4.97
CA PRO A 11 -21.84 -9.40 5.49
C PRO A 11 -22.71 -8.43 4.70
N HIS A 12 -23.69 -7.82 5.37
CA HIS A 12 -24.50 -6.74 4.82
C HIS A 12 -23.61 -5.49 4.64
N LYS A 13 -23.25 -5.17 3.40
CA LYS A 13 -22.65 -3.88 3.03
C LYS A 13 -23.74 -2.80 3.07
N THR A 14 -23.79 -2.03 4.15
CA THR A 14 -24.60 -0.81 4.21
C THR A 14 -23.74 0.34 3.68
N PRO A 15 -24.13 1.07 2.62
CA PRO A 15 -23.37 2.22 2.16
C PRO A 15 -23.58 3.38 3.14
N HIS A 16 -22.55 3.70 3.92
CA HIS A 16 -22.52 4.93 4.71
C HIS A 16 -22.20 6.13 3.81
N LYS A 17 -23.25 6.81 3.35
CA LYS A 17 -23.12 8.12 2.72
C LYS A 17 -23.35 9.18 3.80
N THR A 18 -22.36 9.42 4.65
CA THR A 18 -22.31 10.60 5.51
C THR A 18 -21.80 11.77 4.69
N ALA A 19 -22.57 12.86 4.63
CA ALA A 19 -22.11 14.11 4.04
C ALA A 19 -20.84 14.58 4.77
N SER A 20 -19.75 14.76 4.03
CA SER A 20 -18.49 15.24 4.59
C SER A 20 -18.65 16.69 5.05
N PRO A 21 -18.27 17.03 6.30
CA PRO A 21 -18.18 18.41 6.69
C PRO A 21 -17.04 19.10 5.95
N HIS A 22 -17.36 20.03 5.08
CA HIS A 22 -16.59 21.21 4.65
C HIS A 22 -15.05 21.11 4.41
N THR A 23 -14.47 19.93 4.17
CA THR A 23 -13.07 19.86 3.74
C THR A 23 -13.02 20.15 2.24
N THR A 24 -12.42 21.28 1.87
CA THR A 24 -12.16 21.57 0.45
C THR A 24 -10.98 20.76 -0.03
N ILE A 25 -11.22 19.96 -1.05
CA ILE A 25 -10.17 19.18 -1.73
C ILE A 25 -9.53 20.07 -2.80
N PRO A 26 -8.18 20.10 -2.92
CA PRO A 26 -7.52 20.84 -3.99
C PRO A 26 -7.99 20.35 -5.36
N SER A 27 -8.41 21.27 -6.24
CA SER A 27 -9.04 20.94 -7.54
C SER A 27 -8.08 20.27 -8.55
N ASN A 28 -6.76 20.42 -8.34
CA ASN A 28 -5.74 19.95 -9.28
C ASN A 28 -4.97 18.73 -8.77
N THR A 29 -5.37 18.13 -7.66
CA THR A 29 -4.72 16.92 -7.15
C THR A 29 -5.38 15.66 -7.70
N ARG A 30 -4.56 14.61 -7.97
CA ARG A 30 -5.04 13.31 -8.42
C ARG A 30 -5.46 12.42 -7.24
N ALA A 31 -4.71 12.49 -6.15
CA ALA A 31 -5.00 11.79 -4.90
C ALA A 31 -4.84 12.74 -3.72
N THR A 32 -5.75 12.68 -2.76
CA THR A 32 -5.78 13.57 -1.59
C THR A 32 -5.21 12.92 -0.34
N ILE A 33 -5.07 11.61 -0.34
CA ILE A 33 -4.47 10.83 0.75
C ILE A 33 -3.17 10.22 0.22
N MET A 34 -2.05 10.56 0.86
CA MET A 34 -0.72 10.11 0.48
C MET A 34 -0.06 9.46 1.69
N PRO A 35 0.13 8.14 1.70
CA PRO A 35 0.90 7.47 2.74
C PRO A 35 2.32 8.04 2.85
N CYS A 36 2.79 8.21 4.09
CA CYS A 36 4.14 8.68 4.39
C CYS A 36 4.92 7.55 5.04
N LEU A 37 6.03 7.16 4.43
CA LEU A 37 6.86 6.05 4.84
C LEU A 37 8.27 6.53 5.22
N ARG A 38 8.93 5.78 6.09
CA ARG A 38 10.35 6.00 6.41
C ARG A 38 11.13 4.72 6.22
N TYR A 39 12.32 4.87 5.66
CA TYR A 39 13.23 3.77 5.36
C TYR A 39 14.62 4.05 5.92
N ARG A 40 15.29 3.05 6.47
CA ARG A 40 16.69 3.16 6.89
C ARG A 40 17.60 3.36 5.69
N ASN A 41 17.31 2.65 4.61
CA ASN A 41 17.96 2.81 3.31
C ASN A 41 16.93 3.25 2.25
N ALA A 42 16.51 4.51 2.33
CA ALA A 42 15.52 5.05 1.40
C ALA A 42 15.96 5.01 -0.07
N PRO A 43 17.24 5.20 -0.45
CA PRO A 43 17.68 5.00 -1.83
C PRO A 43 17.38 3.60 -2.37
N ALA A 44 17.73 2.55 -1.62
CA ALA A 44 17.47 1.16 -2.03
C ALA A 44 15.96 0.84 -2.04
N ALA A 45 15.20 1.41 -1.10
CA ALA A 45 13.75 1.26 -1.06
C ALA A 45 13.08 1.88 -2.31
N ILE A 46 13.51 3.07 -2.73
CA ILE A 46 13.01 3.71 -3.96
C ILE A 46 13.28 2.81 -5.17
N GLU A 47 14.50 2.31 -5.29
CA GLU A 47 14.87 1.42 -6.39
C GLU A 47 14.00 0.15 -6.42
N TRP A 48 13.82 -0.50 -5.27
CA TRP A 48 12.98 -1.69 -5.15
C TRP A 48 11.51 -1.40 -5.47
N LEU A 49 10.94 -0.34 -4.91
CA LEU A 49 9.54 0.04 -5.16
C LEU A 49 9.29 0.33 -6.65
N CYS A 50 10.25 1.00 -7.31
CA CYS A 50 10.12 1.30 -8.74
C CYS A 50 10.29 0.05 -9.60
N SER A 51 11.33 -0.75 -9.38
CA SER A 51 11.65 -1.89 -10.24
C SER A 51 10.69 -3.08 -10.02
N THR A 52 10.23 -3.27 -8.79
CA THR A 52 9.45 -4.44 -8.38
C THR A 52 7.95 -4.17 -8.40
N LEU A 53 7.50 -3.12 -7.71
CA LEU A 53 6.07 -2.81 -7.63
C LEU A 53 5.58 -1.92 -8.77
N GLY A 54 6.48 -1.22 -9.48
CA GLY A 54 6.13 -0.39 -10.63
C GLY A 54 5.81 1.06 -10.29
N PHE A 55 6.31 1.57 -9.16
CA PHE A 55 6.25 3.00 -8.87
C PHE A 55 7.14 3.81 -9.81
N GLU A 56 6.81 5.08 -9.98
CA GLU A 56 7.63 6.07 -10.68
C GLU A 56 8.09 7.15 -9.71
N ALA A 57 9.40 7.34 -9.58
CA ALA A 57 9.95 8.40 -8.75
C ALA A 57 9.83 9.74 -9.49
N THR A 58 8.92 10.60 -9.04
CA THR A 58 8.68 11.92 -9.63
C THR A 58 9.48 13.05 -8.99
N LEU A 59 9.91 12.85 -7.75
CA LEU A 59 10.79 13.75 -7.02
C LEU A 59 11.65 12.95 -6.05
N VAL A 60 12.97 13.23 -6.01
CA VAL A 60 13.88 12.71 -4.98
C VAL A 60 14.82 13.81 -4.55
N VAL A 61 14.67 14.27 -3.31
CA VAL A 61 15.56 15.27 -2.70
C VAL A 61 16.56 14.53 -1.81
N ARG A 62 17.84 14.57 -2.19
CA ARG A 62 18.92 13.91 -1.46
C ARG A 62 19.68 14.90 -0.60
N ASN A 63 20.18 14.46 0.54
CA ASN A 63 21.17 15.16 1.33
C ASN A 63 22.58 14.89 0.79
N GLU A 64 23.57 15.66 1.26
CA GLU A 64 24.98 15.51 0.87
C GLU A 64 25.55 14.14 1.23
N ASP A 65 25.05 13.50 2.30
CA ASP A 65 25.44 12.17 2.75
C ASP A 65 24.78 11.03 1.96
N GLY A 66 23.97 11.35 0.94
CA GLY A 66 23.26 10.39 0.10
C GLY A 66 21.93 9.89 0.68
N THR A 67 21.59 10.27 1.91
CA THR A 67 20.26 9.98 2.47
C THR A 67 19.18 10.77 1.70
N VAL A 68 17.92 10.33 1.83
CA VAL A 68 16.78 10.98 1.17
C VAL A 68 16.02 11.83 2.17
N ALA A 69 16.06 13.15 1.98
CA ALA A 69 15.27 14.08 2.78
C ALA A 69 13.77 13.91 2.50
N HIS A 70 13.43 13.79 1.21
CA HIS A 70 12.06 13.63 0.74
C HIS A 70 12.02 12.99 -0.64
N ALA A 71 11.07 12.09 -0.87
CA ALA A 71 10.76 11.58 -2.21
C ALA A 71 9.25 11.45 -2.41
N GLN A 72 8.83 11.56 -3.67
CA GLN A 72 7.47 11.35 -4.15
C GLN A 72 7.50 10.26 -5.22
N LEU A 73 6.76 9.19 -4.99
CA LEU A 73 6.62 8.09 -5.93
C LEU A 73 5.15 7.95 -6.30
N THR A 74 4.86 7.96 -7.59
CA THR A 74 3.50 7.78 -8.12
C THR A 74 3.25 6.35 -8.55
N PHE A 75 1.99 5.92 -8.42
CA PHE A 75 1.48 4.68 -8.94
C PHE A 75 0.06 4.93 -9.47
N GLY A 76 -0.13 4.92 -10.78
CA GLY A 76 -1.38 5.36 -11.41
C GLY A 76 -1.76 6.78 -11.00
N ASN A 77 -2.93 6.95 -10.37
CA ASN A 77 -3.39 8.22 -9.82
C ASN A 77 -2.99 8.45 -8.35
N GLY A 78 -2.40 7.42 -7.71
CA GLY A 78 -1.94 7.48 -6.32
C GLY A 78 -0.52 8.00 -6.18
N MET A 79 -0.15 8.35 -4.96
CA MET A 79 1.20 8.77 -4.59
C MET A 79 1.52 8.30 -3.19
N ILE A 80 2.77 7.93 -2.97
CA ILE A 80 3.36 7.81 -1.64
C ILE A 80 4.46 8.85 -1.48
N MET A 81 4.69 9.30 -0.25
CA MET A 81 5.83 10.12 0.11
C MET A 81 6.75 9.30 1.02
N LEU A 82 8.04 9.43 0.84
CA LEU A 82 8.98 8.74 1.71
C LEU A 82 10.27 9.53 1.95
N GLY A 83 11.03 9.11 2.91
CA GLY A 83 12.36 9.63 3.20
C GLY A 83 13.13 8.72 4.12
N SER A 84 14.40 9.05 4.34
CA SER A 84 15.24 8.34 5.28
C SER A 84 14.76 8.53 6.72
N VAL A 85 15.10 7.59 7.59
CA VAL A 85 14.89 7.70 9.04
C VAL A 85 15.84 8.77 9.59
N PHE A 86 15.27 9.77 10.27
CA PHE A 86 16.01 10.82 10.94
C PHE A 86 15.55 11.01 12.39
N ASP A 87 16.43 11.38 13.26
CA ASP A 87 16.08 11.80 14.63
C ASP A 87 15.56 13.25 14.60
N THR A 88 14.30 13.38 14.20
CA THR A 88 13.54 14.64 14.20
C THR A 88 12.30 14.49 15.06
N GLU A 89 11.65 15.60 15.39
CA GLU A 89 10.38 15.58 16.13
C GLU A 89 9.35 14.66 15.43
N TYR A 90 9.19 14.78 14.12
CA TYR A 90 8.33 13.91 13.34
C TYR A 90 8.83 12.46 13.29
N GLY A 91 10.15 12.25 13.13
CA GLY A 91 10.74 10.91 13.09
C GLY A 91 10.51 10.10 14.35
N ARG A 92 10.46 10.77 15.53
CA ARG A 92 10.19 10.10 16.81
C ARG A 92 8.75 9.62 16.99
N LEU A 93 7.82 10.06 16.14
CA LEU A 93 6.45 9.58 16.10
C LEU A 93 6.31 8.26 15.34
N LEU A 94 7.33 7.85 14.59
CA LEU A 94 7.31 6.70 13.69
C LEU A 94 8.28 5.62 14.17
N LYS A 95 7.91 4.37 13.98
CA LYS A 95 8.76 3.20 14.18
C LYS A 95 8.90 2.42 12.89
N GLN A 96 10.09 1.85 12.68
CA GLN A 96 10.32 0.96 11.56
C GLN A 96 9.74 -0.43 11.89
N PRO A 97 9.31 -1.22 10.88
CA PRO A 97 8.80 -2.57 11.13
C PRO A 97 9.78 -3.45 11.93
N SER A 98 11.09 -3.28 11.72
CA SER A 98 12.13 -3.98 12.48
C SER A 98 12.15 -3.65 13.99
N GLU A 99 11.61 -2.50 14.40
CA GLU A 99 11.56 -2.05 15.78
C GLU A 99 10.28 -2.48 16.51
N THR A 100 9.31 -3.00 15.77
CA THR A 100 7.96 -3.37 16.24
C THR A 100 7.70 -4.88 16.14
N GLY A 101 8.76 -5.70 16.02
CA GLY A 101 8.61 -7.14 15.79
C GLY A 101 8.00 -7.44 14.42
N ARG A 102 8.23 -6.56 13.45
CA ARG A 102 7.71 -6.63 12.07
C ARG A 102 6.19 -6.38 11.94
N PHE A 103 5.57 -5.84 12.97
CA PHE A 103 4.20 -5.36 12.87
C PHE A 103 4.15 -3.98 12.24
N VAL A 104 3.13 -3.74 11.44
CA VAL A 104 2.78 -2.43 10.89
C VAL A 104 1.39 -2.03 11.38
N THR A 105 1.14 -0.72 11.53
CA THR A 105 -0.16 -0.19 11.97
C THR A 105 -1.06 0.19 10.79
N GLN A 106 -0.50 0.25 9.59
CA GLN A 106 -1.23 0.40 8.33
C GLN A 106 -0.49 -0.32 7.21
N SER A 107 -1.19 -0.64 6.15
CA SER A 107 -0.63 -1.14 4.89
C SER A 107 -1.31 -0.46 3.71
N SER A 108 -0.63 -0.42 2.56
CA SER A 108 -1.21 0.10 1.32
C SER A 108 -1.69 -1.04 0.43
N TYR A 109 -2.81 -0.81 -0.25
CA TYR A 109 -3.29 -1.69 -1.32
C TYR A 109 -2.97 -1.05 -2.67
N LEU A 110 -2.39 -1.85 -3.57
CA LEU A 110 -2.12 -1.49 -4.95
C LEU A 110 -3.10 -2.24 -5.86
N ALA A 111 -3.98 -1.49 -6.53
CA ALA A 111 -4.82 -2.05 -7.57
C ALA A 111 -4.00 -2.19 -8.85
N VAL A 112 -3.91 -3.42 -9.39
CA VAL A 112 -3.14 -3.76 -10.58
C VAL A 112 -3.98 -4.52 -11.59
N ASN A 113 -3.60 -4.50 -12.87
CA ASN A 113 -4.29 -5.29 -13.88
C ASN A 113 -3.89 -6.78 -13.85
N ASP A 114 -2.70 -7.09 -13.33
CA ASP A 114 -2.13 -8.44 -13.37
C ASP A 114 -1.29 -8.68 -12.10
N ALA A 115 -1.93 -9.31 -11.11
CA ALA A 115 -1.29 -9.61 -9.84
C ALA A 115 -0.22 -10.71 -9.96
N ASP A 116 -0.38 -11.65 -10.91
CA ASP A 116 0.58 -12.72 -11.14
C ASP A 116 1.94 -12.17 -11.57
N LYS A 117 1.95 -11.21 -12.51
CA LYS A 117 3.20 -10.55 -12.94
C LYS A 117 3.87 -9.73 -11.85
N VAL A 118 3.10 -9.10 -10.97
CA VAL A 118 3.70 -8.37 -9.84
C VAL A 118 4.28 -9.36 -8.84
N HIS A 119 3.57 -10.47 -8.58
CA HIS A 119 4.04 -11.54 -7.72
C HIS A 119 5.37 -12.13 -8.20
N GLU A 120 5.49 -12.44 -9.51
CA GLU A 120 6.74 -12.90 -10.12
C GLU A 120 7.90 -11.92 -9.86
N ARG A 121 7.70 -10.62 -10.12
CA ARG A 121 8.73 -9.60 -9.86
C ARG A 121 9.12 -9.51 -8.39
N VAL A 122 8.15 -9.64 -7.46
CA VAL A 122 8.44 -9.66 -6.03
C VAL A 122 9.31 -10.85 -5.66
N MET A 123 9.00 -12.04 -6.18
CA MET A 123 9.80 -13.25 -5.94
C MET A 123 11.20 -13.12 -6.53
N ASP A 124 11.34 -12.64 -7.77
CA ASP A 124 12.62 -12.44 -8.45
C ASP A 124 13.50 -11.40 -7.74
N ALA A 125 12.89 -10.38 -7.15
CA ALA A 125 13.57 -9.36 -6.37
C ALA A 125 13.88 -9.77 -4.91
N GLY A 126 13.62 -11.03 -4.54
CA GLY A 126 13.82 -11.55 -3.19
C GLY A 126 12.85 -10.96 -2.16
N GLY A 127 11.69 -10.49 -2.57
CA GLY A 127 10.64 -10.01 -1.69
C GLY A 127 9.99 -11.16 -0.91
N GLU A 128 9.45 -10.85 0.26
CA GLU A 128 8.80 -11.83 1.13
C GLU A 128 7.29 -11.83 0.90
N VAL A 129 6.75 -12.88 0.29
CA VAL A 129 5.30 -13.10 0.20
C VAL A 129 4.80 -13.62 1.55
N VAL A 130 3.89 -12.88 2.21
CA VAL A 130 3.34 -13.21 3.53
C VAL A 130 1.93 -13.77 3.48
N LEU A 131 1.15 -13.42 2.46
CA LEU A 131 -0.10 -14.09 2.10
C LEU A 131 0.01 -14.53 0.63
N PRO A 132 -0.31 -15.78 0.31
CA PRO A 132 -0.09 -16.32 -1.02
C PRO A 132 -0.99 -15.66 -2.06
N LEU A 133 -0.56 -15.74 -3.33
CA LEU A 133 -1.35 -15.31 -4.47
C LEU A 133 -2.55 -16.26 -4.64
N GLN A 134 -3.76 -15.70 -4.57
CA GLN A 134 -4.99 -16.47 -4.67
C GLN A 134 -6.14 -15.63 -5.24
N ASP A 135 -7.19 -16.31 -5.67
CA ASP A 135 -8.46 -15.66 -5.98
C ASP A 135 -9.20 -15.33 -4.68
N GLU A 136 -9.76 -14.13 -4.59
CA GLU A 136 -10.40 -13.62 -3.39
C GLU A 136 -11.92 -13.74 -3.44
N ASP A 137 -12.54 -14.10 -2.33
CA ASP A 137 -14.00 -14.31 -2.24
C ASP A 137 -14.81 -13.07 -2.60
N TYR A 138 -14.23 -11.89 -2.39
CA TYR A 138 -14.85 -10.60 -2.73
C TYR A 138 -14.57 -10.18 -4.18
N GLY A 139 -13.87 -10.99 -4.94
CA GLY A 139 -13.50 -10.78 -6.34
C GLY A 139 -12.07 -10.31 -6.52
N GLY A 140 -11.55 -10.62 -7.71
CA GLY A 140 -10.16 -10.36 -8.06
C GLY A 140 -9.19 -11.43 -7.56
N ARG A 141 -7.92 -11.23 -7.87
CA ARG A 141 -6.79 -12.10 -7.52
C ARG A 141 -5.69 -11.26 -6.90
N GLY A 142 -5.15 -11.69 -5.77
CA GLY A 142 -4.20 -10.86 -5.03
C GLY A 142 -3.29 -11.63 -4.10
N PHE A 143 -2.33 -10.92 -3.53
CA PHE A 143 -1.37 -11.41 -2.54
C PHE A 143 -0.90 -10.28 -1.64
N THR A 144 -0.18 -10.63 -0.58
CA THR A 144 0.45 -9.64 0.29
C THR A 144 1.93 -9.95 0.43
N CYS A 145 2.77 -8.93 0.33
CA CYS A 145 4.22 -9.06 0.49
C CYS A 145 4.79 -8.01 1.47
N ARG A 146 6.04 -8.22 1.84
CA ARG A 146 6.87 -7.20 2.51
C ARG A 146 7.93 -6.71 1.56
N ASP A 147 8.19 -5.42 1.64
CA ASP A 147 9.38 -4.85 1.05
C ASP A 147 10.64 -5.18 1.89
N PRO A 148 11.85 -4.86 1.40
CA PRO A 148 13.09 -5.21 2.09
C PRO A 148 13.21 -4.71 3.53
N GLU A 149 12.50 -3.64 3.91
CA GLU A 149 12.49 -3.12 5.28
C GLU A 149 11.27 -3.54 6.10
N GLY A 150 10.37 -4.34 5.50
CA GLY A 150 9.26 -5.00 6.18
C GLY A 150 7.95 -4.24 6.16
N HIS A 151 7.82 -3.16 5.41
CA HIS A 151 6.50 -2.55 5.16
C HIS A 151 5.63 -3.50 4.35
N VAL A 152 4.35 -3.52 4.67
CA VAL A 152 3.38 -4.47 4.11
C VAL A 152 2.65 -3.83 2.94
N TRP A 153 2.58 -4.57 1.83
CA TRP A 153 1.91 -4.20 0.60
C TRP A 153 0.93 -5.29 0.21
N SER A 154 -0.35 -4.95 0.09
CA SER A 154 -1.36 -5.82 -0.51
C SER A 154 -1.53 -5.43 -1.97
N ILE A 155 -1.45 -6.39 -2.86
CA ILE A 155 -1.49 -6.19 -4.31
C ILE A 155 -2.60 -7.06 -4.89
N GLY A 156 -3.46 -6.51 -5.73
CA GLY A 156 -4.54 -7.28 -6.31
C GLY A 156 -5.26 -6.60 -7.45
N THR A 157 -6.09 -7.39 -8.15
CA THR A 157 -6.88 -6.93 -9.29
C THR A 157 -8.27 -6.41 -8.88
N TYR A 158 -8.61 -6.48 -7.58
CA TYR A 158 -9.85 -5.88 -7.10
C TYR A 158 -9.78 -4.36 -7.17
N ASP A 159 -10.71 -3.76 -7.90
CA ASP A 159 -10.85 -2.30 -7.98
C ASP A 159 -12.10 -1.85 -7.23
N PRO A 160 -11.94 -1.22 -6.04
CA PRO A 160 -13.07 -0.74 -5.27
C PRO A 160 -13.86 0.39 -5.96
N TRP A 161 -13.27 1.09 -6.92
CA TRP A 161 -13.95 2.15 -7.68
C TRP A 161 -14.87 1.57 -8.76
N ALA A 162 -14.48 0.48 -9.40
CA ALA A 162 -15.30 -0.20 -10.42
C ALA A 162 -16.63 -0.72 -9.86
N GLU A 163 -16.70 -1.10 -8.58
CA GLU A 163 -17.94 -1.48 -7.91
C GLU A 163 -18.86 -0.28 -7.61
N ALA A 164 -18.27 0.89 -7.34
CA ALA A 164 -19.04 2.10 -7.03
C ALA A 164 -19.76 2.67 -8.25
N GLU A 165 -19.30 2.32 -9.46
CA GLU A 165 -19.86 2.78 -10.74
C GLU A 165 -20.95 1.85 -11.29
N ARG A 166 -21.19 0.67 -10.68
CA ARG A 166 -22.27 -0.23 -11.11
C ARG A 166 -23.63 0.39 -10.80
N PRO A 167 -24.53 0.57 -11.79
CA PRO A 167 -25.91 1.01 -11.55
C PRO A 167 -26.61 0.01 -10.60
N ARG A 168 -27.30 0.53 -9.61
CA ARG A 168 -28.12 -0.26 -8.69
C ARG A 168 -29.43 -0.68 -9.34
#